data_7f5852248e704cef84bbfb24c4823bc7
#
_entry.id   7f5852248e704cef84bbfb24c4823bc7
#
_cell.length_a   1.000
_cell.length_b   1.000
_cell.length_c   1.000
_cell.angle_alpha   90.00
_cell.angle_beta   90.00
_cell.angle_gamma   90.00
#
_symmetry.space_group_name_H-M   'P 1'
#
loop_
_entity.id
_entity.type
_entity.pdbx_description
1 polymer ?
#
loop_
_entity_poly.entity_id
_entity_poly.type
_entity_poly.pdbx_seq_one_letter_code
_entity_poly.pdbx_strand_id
1 'polypeptide(L)'
;MQPVLTIAEMQAVDARAAATAPIDELVERAGTKVALAALDLLGGAYGRRVVLVCGSGNNGGDGRVAARLLARRGARVRVVAPGEVARIGGPGPMVDLVVDAAFGTGFRGTYEAPDVDPGIPVLAVDIPSGV
;
A
#
# COMPACT_ATOMS: atom_id res chain seq x y z
N MET A 1 0.94 -13.61 -8.17
CA MET A 1 -0.24 -13.18 -7.40
C MET A 1 -0.80 -11.91 -8.01
N GLN A 2 -2.07 -11.89 -8.28
CA GLN A 2 -2.70 -10.68 -8.81
C GLN A 2 -3.19 -9.78 -7.68
N PRO A 3 -3.10 -8.46 -7.84
CA PRO A 3 -3.75 -7.55 -6.91
C PRO A 3 -5.27 -7.80 -6.91
N VAL A 4 -5.88 -7.74 -5.74
CA VAL A 4 -7.32 -7.95 -5.61
C VAL A 4 -8.10 -6.73 -6.08
N LEU A 5 -7.55 -5.54 -5.86
CA LEU A 5 -8.22 -4.29 -6.18
C LEU A 5 -7.18 -3.21 -6.44
N THR A 6 -7.41 -2.35 -7.42
CA THR A 6 -6.61 -1.15 -7.60
C THR A 6 -7.27 -0.01 -6.85
N ILE A 7 -6.47 0.74 -6.10
CA ILE A 7 -6.97 1.89 -5.36
C ILE A 7 -7.35 3.02 -6.32
N ALA A 8 -6.74 3.06 -7.51
CA ALA A 8 -7.05 4.07 -8.52
C ALA A 8 -8.56 4.12 -8.87
N GLU A 9 -9.22 2.96 -8.93
CA GLU A 9 -10.65 2.90 -9.21
C GLU A 9 -11.48 3.59 -8.14
N MET A 10 -11.07 3.46 -6.89
CA MET A 10 -11.74 4.11 -5.76
C MET A 10 -11.44 5.61 -5.73
N GLN A 11 -10.23 5.99 -6.05
CA GLN A 11 -9.79 7.38 -5.97
C GLN A 11 -10.30 8.25 -7.11
N ALA A 12 -10.62 7.66 -8.25
CA ALA A 12 -11.19 8.42 -9.36
C ALA A 12 -12.50 9.11 -8.99
N VAL A 13 -13.28 8.52 -8.10
CA VAL A 13 -14.52 9.12 -7.59
C VAL A 13 -14.21 10.27 -6.62
N ASP A 14 -13.20 10.11 -5.79
CA ASP A 14 -12.84 11.08 -4.76
C ASP A 14 -12.05 12.27 -5.29
N ALA A 15 -11.35 12.11 -6.41
CA ALA A 15 -10.52 13.17 -6.97
C ALA A 15 -11.33 14.45 -7.25
N ARG A 16 -12.57 14.31 -7.68
CA ARG A 16 -13.46 15.45 -7.92
C ARG A 16 -13.84 16.19 -6.65
N ALA A 17 -14.19 15.44 -5.62
CA ALA A 17 -14.60 16.02 -4.34
C ALA A 17 -13.42 16.64 -3.61
N ALA A 18 -12.22 16.10 -3.83
CA ALA A 18 -11.01 16.53 -3.15
C ALA A 18 -10.19 17.56 -3.92
N ALA A 19 -10.67 18.04 -5.07
CA ALA A 19 -9.90 18.94 -5.95
C ALA A 19 -9.46 20.25 -5.24
N THR A 20 -10.18 20.68 -4.21
CA THR A 20 -9.84 21.87 -3.43
C THR A 20 -9.25 21.56 -2.06
N ALA A 21 -9.07 20.27 -1.73
CA ALA A 21 -8.52 19.88 -0.45
C ALA A 21 -7.00 20.04 -0.43
N PRO A 22 -6.39 20.34 0.73
CA PRO A 22 -4.94 20.32 0.87
C PRO A 22 -4.37 18.94 0.54
N ILE A 23 -3.12 18.93 0.03
CA ILE A 23 -2.43 17.69 -0.33
C ILE A 23 -2.39 16.72 0.84
N ASP A 24 -2.13 17.20 2.05
CA ASP A 24 -2.09 16.35 3.24
C ASP A 24 -3.42 15.64 3.48
N GLU A 25 -4.52 16.32 3.24
CA GLU A 25 -5.84 15.75 3.38
C GLU A 25 -6.12 14.69 2.30
N LEU A 26 -5.64 14.91 1.08
CA LEU A 26 -5.75 13.93 0.01
C LEU A 26 -4.98 12.66 0.35
N VAL A 27 -3.77 12.79 0.87
CA VAL A 27 -2.94 11.64 1.27
C VAL A 27 -3.62 10.89 2.42
N GLU A 28 -4.17 11.59 3.41
CA GLU A 28 -4.88 10.93 4.51
C GLU A 28 -6.10 10.15 4.02
N ARG A 29 -6.87 10.70 3.09
CA ARG A 29 -8.03 10.01 2.51
C ARG A 29 -7.61 8.79 1.72
N ALA A 30 -6.60 8.93 0.88
CA ALA A 30 -6.10 7.84 0.06
C ALA A 30 -5.52 6.74 0.93
N GLY A 31 -4.71 7.10 1.93
CA GLY A 31 -4.13 6.15 2.86
C GLY A 31 -5.18 5.41 3.68
N THR A 32 -6.26 6.09 4.08
CA THR A 32 -7.38 5.46 4.77
C THR A 32 -8.03 4.39 3.89
N LYS A 33 -8.21 4.67 2.61
CA LYS A 33 -8.77 3.69 1.67
C LYS A 33 -7.86 2.49 1.50
N VAL A 34 -6.56 2.70 1.45
CA VAL A 34 -5.59 1.60 1.39
C VAL A 34 -5.72 0.74 2.65
N ALA A 35 -5.80 1.36 3.82
CA ALA A 35 -5.96 0.63 5.08
C ALA A 35 -7.27 -0.18 5.10
N LEU A 36 -8.37 0.40 4.65
CA LEU A 36 -9.65 -0.30 4.59
C LEU A 36 -9.61 -1.49 3.64
N ALA A 37 -9.00 -1.33 2.47
CA ALA A 37 -8.82 -2.43 1.52
C ALA A 37 -7.96 -3.54 2.13
N ALA A 38 -6.89 -3.18 2.84
CA ALA A 38 -6.03 -4.15 3.51
C ALA A 38 -6.80 -4.91 4.60
N LEU A 39 -7.59 -4.20 5.39
CA LEU A 39 -8.42 -4.82 6.44
C LEU A 39 -9.42 -5.81 5.86
N ASP A 40 -10.01 -5.47 4.73
CA ASP A 40 -10.94 -6.35 4.04
C ASP A 40 -10.26 -7.64 3.59
N LEU A 41 -9.08 -7.53 3.00
CA LEU A 41 -8.30 -8.70 2.56
C LEU A 41 -7.86 -9.56 3.73
N LEU A 42 -7.50 -8.94 4.86
CA LEU A 42 -6.99 -9.66 6.03
C LEU A 42 -8.11 -10.26 6.89
N GLY A 43 -9.31 -9.73 6.79
CA GLY A 43 -10.39 -10.11 7.71
C GLY A 43 -10.18 -9.59 9.12
N GLY A 44 -9.36 -8.56 9.27
CA GLY A 44 -9.00 -7.95 10.55
C GLY A 44 -7.50 -7.70 10.63
N ALA A 45 -7.07 -6.84 11.53
CA ALA A 45 -5.67 -6.40 11.60
C ALA A 45 -4.88 -7.04 12.74
N TYR A 46 -5.54 -7.39 13.84
CA TYR A 46 -4.83 -7.79 15.05
C TYR A 46 -3.93 -9.01 14.82
N GLY A 47 -2.66 -8.84 15.15
CA GLY A 47 -1.66 -9.90 15.03
C GLY A 47 -1.21 -10.20 13.60
N ARG A 48 -1.80 -9.58 12.60
CA ARG A 48 -1.43 -9.79 11.20
C ARG A 48 -0.13 -9.09 10.88
N ARG A 49 0.69 -9.73 10.04
CA ARG A 49 1.97 -9.16 9.61
C ARG A 49 1.82 -8.59 8.21
N VAL A 50 2.07 -7.30 8.09
CA VAL A 50 1.92 -6.57 6.82
C VAL A 50 3.23 -5.90 6.48
N VAL A 51 3.73 -6.15 5.28
CA VAL A 51 4.90 -5.45 4.75
C VAL A 51 4.41 -4.44 3.71
N LEU A 52 4.80 -3.19 3.88
CA LEU A 52 4.43 -2.13 2.95
C LEU A 52 5.69 -1.61 2.27
N VAL A 53 5.72 -1.70 0.95
CA VAL A 53 6.82 -1.14 0.15
C VAL A 53 6.39 0.27 -0.24
N CYS A 54 7.03 1.27 0.35
CA CYS A 54 6.61 2.66 0.19
C CYS A 54 7.71 3.48 -0.48
N GLY A 55 7.39 4.03 -1.64
CA GLY A 55 8.28 4.95 -2.35
C GLY A 55 8.25 6.36 -1.75
N SER A 56 9.00 7.26 -2.35
CA SER A 56 9.12 8.64 -1.89
C SER A 56 7.98 9.56 -2.39
N GLY A 57 7.19 9.10 -3.36
CA GLY A 57 6.10 9.88 -3.94
C GLY A 57 4.79 9.73 -3.19
N ASN A 58 3.71 10.15 -3.84
CA ASN A 58 2.37 10.14 -3.25
C ASN A 58 1.89 8.74 -2.88
N ASN A 59 2.18 7.76 -3.72
CA ASN A 59 1.81 6.37 -3.40
C ASN A 59 2.47 5.90 -2.11
N GLY A 60 3.75 6.22 -1.94
CA GLY A 60 4.46 5.90 -0.70
C GLY A 60 3.85 6.60 0.51
N GLY A 61 3.43 7.86 0.35
CA GLY A 61 2.73 8.59 1.39
C GLY A 61 1.43 7.90 1.81
N ASP A 62 0.66 7.45 0.86
CA ASP A 62 -0.56 6.69 1.12
C ASP A 62 -0.27 5.38 1.86
N GLY A 63 0.80 4.70 1.46
CA GLY A 63 1.23 3.48 2.12
C GLY A 63 1.61 3.72 3.59
N ARG A 64 2.31 4.81 3.86
CA ARG A 64 2.71 5.15 5.24
C ARG A 64 1.52 5.50 6.12
N VAL A 65 0.54 6.20 5.58
CA VAL A 65 -0.71 6.47 6.30
C VAL A 65 -1.43 5.15 6.60
N ALA A 66 -1.53 4.27 5.63
CA ALA A 66 -2.13 2.96 5.83
C ALA A 66 -1.39 2.15 6.90
N ALA A 67 -0.06 2.17 6.88
CA ALA A 67 0.75 1.48 7.89
C ALA A 67 0.44 1.97 9.30
N ARG A 68 0.33 3.28 9.48
CA ARG A 68 -0.01 3.88 10.77
C ARG A 68 -1.39 3.42 11.24
N LEU A 69 -2.37 3.43 10.35
CA LEU A 69 -3.73 3.03 10.69
C LEU A 69 -3.84 1.55 11.01
N LEU A 70 -3.14 0.71 10.24
CA LEU A 70 -3.10 -0.73 10.50
C LEU A 70 -2.42 -1.05 11.83
N ALA A 71 -1.32 -0.36 12.13
CA ALA A 71 -0.61 -0.53 13.40
C ALA A 71 -1.50 -0.17 14.59
N ARG A 72 -2.29 0.89 14.48
CA ARG A 72 -3.25 1.28 15.53
C ARG A 72 -4.29 0.21 15.79
N ARG A 73 -4.60 -0.61 14.80
CA ARG A 73 -5.55 -1.71 14.93
C ARG A 73 -4.90 -3.03 15.34
N GLY A 74 -3.62 -3.00 15.66
CA GLY A 74 -2.92 -4.16 16.19
C GLY A 74 -2.17 -5.00 15.17
N ALA A 75 -2.07 -4.55 13.91
CA ALA A 75 -1.23 -5.22 12.93
C ALA A 75 0.25 -4.98 13.24
N ARG A 76 1.08 -5.95 12.88
CA ARG A 76 2.53 -5.83 12.92
C ARG A 76 2.99 -5.37 11.56
N VAL A 77 3.30 -4.09 11.44
CA VAL A 77 3.64 -3.47 10.17
C VAL A 77 5.14 -3.27 10.04
N ARG A 78 5.65 -3.47 8.83
CA ARG A 78 7.02 -3.14 8.46
C ARG A 78 6.96 -2.33 7.16
N VAL A 79 7.51 -1.13 7.21
CA VAL A 79 7.63 -0.28 6.03
C VAL A 79 9.04 -0.39 5.49
N VAL A 80 9.15 -0.70 4.21
CA VAL A 80 10.44 -0.80 3.51
C VAL A 80 10.44 0.12 2.30
N ALA A 81 11.62 0.60 1.93
CA ALA A 81 11.79 1.37 0.71
C ALA A 81 11.88 0.44 -0.50
N PRO A 82 11.55 0.94 -1.71
CA PRO A 82 11.78 0.18 -2.92
C PRO A 82 13.26 -0.21 -3.05
N GLY A 83 13.53 -1.48 -3.29
CA GLY A 83 14.89 -1.99 -3.39
C GLY A 83 15.56 -2.33 -2.07
N GLU A 84 14.94 -2.02 -0.94
CA GLU A 84 15.51 -2.32 0.38
C GLU A 84 15.58 -3.82 0.66
N VAL A 85 14.58 -4.56 0.20
CA VAL A 85 14.52 -6.01 0.36
C VAL A 85 14.37 -6.67 -0.99
N ALA A 86 15.09 -7.78 -1.20
CA ALA A 86 15.00 -8.54 -2.45
C ALA A 86 13.85 -9.55 -2.41
N ARG A 87 13.45 -9.98 -1.23
CA ARG A 87 12.44 -11.01 -1.06
C ARG A 87 11.59 -10.76 0.17
N ILE A 88 10.31 -11.05 0.06
CA ILE A 88 9.35 -11.00 1.16
C ILE A 88 8.76 -12.40 1.32
N GLY A 89 8.83 -12.94 2.53
CA GLY A 89 8.43 -14.30 2.85
C GLY A 89 9.63 -15.16 3.21
N GLY A 90 9.51 -16.46 2.96
CA GLY A 90 10.56 -17.42 3.31
C GLY A 90 10.45 -17.94 4.73
N PRO A 91 11.53 -18.53 5.27
CA PRO A 91 11.51 -19.02 6.65
C PRO A 91 11.36 -17.87 7.64
N GLY A 92 10.65 -18.12 8.70
CA GLY A 92 10.39 -17.11 9.71
C GLY A 92 8.89 -16.83 9.86
N PRO A 93 8.54 -15.76 10.58
CA PRO A 93 7.13 -15.40 10.75
C PRO A 93 6.43 -15.16 9.43
N MET A 94 5.24 -15.70 9.27
CA MET A 94 4.47 -15.56 8.05
C MET A 94 4.02 -14.13 7.84
N VAL A 95 4.21 -13.62 6.62
CA VAL A 95 3.65 -12.35 6.18
C VAL A 95 2.25 -12.62 5.63
N ASP A 96 1.28 -11.87 6.10
CA ASP A 96 -0.13 -12.07 5.73
C ASP A 96 -0.55 -11.22 4.53
N LEU A 97 0.14 -10.10 4.29
CA LEU A 97 -0.19 -9.18 3.20
C LEU A 97 1.03 -8.33 2.85
N VAL A 98 1.21 -8.08 1.56
CA VAL A 98 2.14 -7.07 1.06
C VAL A 98 1.32 -5.94 0.44
N VAL A 99 1.64 -4.71 0.82
CA VAL A 99 1.08 -3.52 0.18
C VAL A 99 2.17 -2.91 -0.69
N ASP A 100 1.94 -2.86 -1.98
CA ASP A 100 2.88 -2.27 -2.94
C ASP A 100 2.49 -0.82 -3.20
N ALA A 101 3.18 0.09 -2.54
CA ALA A 101 3.04 1.53 -2.68
C ALA A 101 4.35 2.15 -3.17
N ALA A 102 5.11 1.41 -3.97
CA ALA A 102 6.43 1.84 -4.42
C ALA A 102 6.34 2.99 -5.42
N PHE A 103 5.53 2.80 -6.47
CA PHE A 103 5.40 3.78 -7.55
C PHE A 103 3.99 3.71 -8.12
N GLY A 104 3.49 4.87 -8.58
CA GLY A 104 2.20 4.94 -9.25
C GLY A 104 2.32 4.79 -10.76
N THR A 105 1.19 4.87 -11.44
CA THR A 105 1.14 5.00 -12.89
C THR A 105 1.93 6.24 -13.30
N GLY A 106 2.67 6.15 -14.37
CA GLY A 106 3.51 7.25 -14.83
C GLY A 106 4.94 7.19 -14.30
N PHE A 107 5.25 6.25 -13.44
CA PHE A 107 6.65 6.02 -13.07
C PHE A 107 7.47 5.67 -14.31
N ARG A 108 8.60 6.36 -14.46
CA ARG A 108 9.54 6.12 -15.55
C ARG A 108 10.89 5.79 -14.96
N GLY A 109 11.41 4.64 -15.28
CA GLY A 109 12.69 4.19 -14.78
C GLY A 109 12.68 2.69 -14.55
N THR A 110 13.72 2.20 -13.92
CA THR A 110 13.84 0.79 -13.59
C THR A 110 13.55 0.57 -12.12
N TYR A 111 12.71 -0.41 -11.84
CA TYR A 111 12.40 -0.82 -10.48
C TYR A 111 12.23 -2.32 -10.48
N GLU A 112 13.02 -3.00 -9.67
CA GLU A 112 12.83 -4.41 -9.40
C GLU A 112 11.98 -4.57 -8.16
N ALA A 113 10.77 -5.06 -8.35
CA ALA A 113 9.92 -5.41 -7.22
C ALA A 113 10.54 -6.58 -6.45
N PRO A 114 10.37 -6.63 -5.13
CA PRO A 114 10.82 -7.79 -4.39
C PRO A 114 10.07 -9.04 -4.81
N ASP A 115 10.73 -10.19 -4.73
CA ASP A 115 10.07 -11.48 -4.88
C ASP A 115 9.16 -11.70 -3.67
N VAL A 116 7.88 -11.89 -3.92
CA VAL A 116 6.91 -12.19 -2.88
C VAL A 116 6.57 -13.67 -2.97
N ASP A 117 6.64 -14.38 -1.86
CA ASP A 117 6.31 -15.80 -1.85
C ASP A 117 4.89 -16.04 -2.39
N PRO A 118 4.70 -17.08 -3.21
CA PRO A 118 3.36 -17.45 -3.67
C PRO A 118 2.43 -17.71 -2.47
N GLY A 119 1.21 -17.25 -2.57
CA GLY A 119 0.27 -17.39 -1.48
C GLY A 119 0.16 -16.15 -0.59
N ILE A 120 1.11 -15.23 -0.62
CA ILE A 120 0.98 -13.96 0.07
C ILE A 120 0.23 -13.00 -0.85
N PRO A 121 -0.95 -12.49 -0.45
CA PRO A 121 -1.67 -11.53 -1.28
C PRO A 121 -0.91 -10.20 -1.37
N VAL A 122 -1.00 -9.56 -2.51
CA VAL A 122 -0.39 -8.26 -2.77
C VAL A 122 -1.48 -7.25 -3.13
N LEU A 123 -1.57 -6.19 -2.35
CA LEU A 123 -2.45 -5.06 -2.63
C LEU A 123 -1.62 -3.96 -3.29
N ALA A 124 -1.90 -3.68 -4.55
CA ALA A 124 -1.22 -2.61 -5.26
C ALA A 124 -1.93 -1.28 -5.05
N VAL A 125 -1.16 -0.29 -4.66
CA VAL A 125 -1.62 1.09 -4.57
C VAL A 125 -1.22 1.78 -5.87
N ASP A 126 -2.21 2.11 -6.69
CA ASP A 126 -1.96 2.69 -8.00
C ASP A 126 -2.71 4.02 -8.10
N ILE A 127 -1.98 5.11 -7.97
CA ILE A 127 -2.53 6.45 -8.09
C ILE A 127 -2.12 7.01 -9.44
N PRO A 128 -3.09 7.36 -10.30
CA PRO A 128 -2.77 7.97 -11.59
C PRO A 128 -1.96 9.25 -11.40
N SER A 129 -1.03 9.51 -12.34
CA SER A 129 -0.25 10.74 -12.36
C SER A 129 -1.17 11.94 -12.47
N GLY A 130 -0.88 12.98 -11.71
CA GLY A 130 -1.63 14.23 -11.77
C GLY A 130 -2.89 14.27 -10.91
N VAL A 131 -3.10 13.25 -10.11
CA VAL A 131 -4.21 13.21 -9.14
C VAL A 131 -3.73 13.62 -7.76
#